data_3b067f8e4721ee27ccf192b31d03d3f5
#
_entry.id   3b067f8e4721ee27ccf192b31d03d3f5
#
_cell.length_a   1.000
_cell.length_b   1.000
_cell.length_c   1.000
_cell.angle_alpha   90.00
_cell.angle_beta   90.00
_cell.angle_gamma   90.00
#
_symmetry.space_group_name_H-M   'P 1'
#
loop_
_entity.id
_entity.type
_entity.pdbx_description
1 polymer ?
#
loop_
_entity_poly.entity_id
_entity_poly.type
_entity_poly.pdbx_seq_one_letter_code
_entity_poly.pdbx_strand_id
1 'polypeptide(L)'
;MGYAWSVALFAGAIAAVAFAHYRLRLDAVAAFWIAYILTRPLGASLGDYLSQARHAGGLGLGSTVTSFIFLGAILVVVTFLSITRKDVTELAAHHAPSHAQVLVVAHRTAATPRLLEAIQARVGHGPVRFHLLVPNPAEHAEVTDGERRHRHQEGEQVLALALPLIEEASGGDTEGSVSTRHDPMDAIEEALHDGEFHEIILSTLPRSVSRWLHADLPRRVAALGLPVTTVVAQERAA
;
A
#
# COMPACT_ATOMS: atom_id res chain seq x y z
N MET A 1 -23.99 -29.59 -30.06
CA MET A 1 -22.63 -29.03 -30.17
C MET A 1 -21.84 -29.49 -28.95
N GLY A 2 -20.61 -30.01 -29.11
CA GLY A 2 -19.86 -30.55 -27.99
C GLY A 2 -19.29 -29.41 -27.08
N TYR A 3 -19.11 -29.68 -25.80
CA TYR A 3 -18.56 -28.74 -24.80
C TYR A 3 -17.21 -28.12 -25.23
N ALA A 4 -16.37 -28.87 -25.94
CA ALA A 4 -15.12 -28.37 -26.52
C ALA A 4 -15.33 -27.18 -27.48
N TRP A 5 -16.43 -27.16 -28.23
CA TRP A 5 -16.78 -26.09 -29.16
C TRP A 5 -17.17 -24.80 -28.42
N SER A 6 -17.87 -24.94 -27.29
CA SER A 6 -18.21 -23.80 -26.42
C SER A 6 -16.98 -23.20 -25.78
N VAL A 7 -16.05 -24.04 -25.29
CA VAL A 7 -14.76 -23.55 -24.74
C VAL A 7 -13.96 -22.77 -25.80
N ALA A 8 -13.85 -23.33 -27.02
CA ALA A 8 -13.14 -22.69 -28.13
C ALA A 8 -13.77 -21.35 -28.53
N LEU A 9 -15.12 -21.28 -28.55
CA LEU A 9 -15.85 -20.05 -28.87
C LEU A 9 -15.61 -18.94 -27.86
N PHE A 10 -15.74 -19.22 -26.54
CA PHE A 10 -15.57 -18.22 -25.52
C PHE A 10 -14.10 -17.83 -25.36
N ALA A 11 -13.15 -18.77 -25.49
CA ALA A 11 -11.72 -18.46 -25.48
C ALA A 11 -11.35 -17.58 -26.70
N GLY A 12 -11.90 -17.86 -27.87
CA GLY A 12 -11.70 -17.04 -29.07
C GLY A 12 -12.30 -15.64 -28.93
N ALA A 13 -13.47 -15.51 -28.29
CA ALA A 13 -14.07 -14.21 -28.02
C ALA A 13 -13.17 -13.35 -27.06
N ILE A 14 -12.64 -13.95 -25.99
CA ILE A 14 -11.71 -13.25 -25.09
C ILE A 14 -10.44 -12.85 -25.82
N ALA A 15 -9.87 -13.73 -26.64
CA ALA A 15 -8.71 -13.41 -27.47
C ALA A 15 -8.98 -12.28 -28.46
N ALA A 16 -10.19 -12.21 -29.03
CA ALA A 16 -10.61 -11.11 -29.92
C ALA A 16 -10.72 -9.80 -29.17
N VAL A 17 -11.23 -9.78 -27.92
CA VAL A 17 -11.26 -8.59 -27.06
C VAL A 17 -9.83 -8.12 -26.73
N ALA A 18 -8.95 -9.03 -26.38
CA ALA A 18 -7.53 -8.71 -26.12
C ALA A 18 -6.86 -8.12 -27.38
N PHE A 19 -7.09 -8.74 -28.55
CA PHE A 19 -6.59 -8.20 -29.81
C PHE A 19 -7.13 -6.81 -30.11
N ALA A 20 -8.43 -6.58 -29.89
CA ALA A 20 -9.06 -5.28 -30.07
C ALA A 20 -8.46 -4.22 -29.12
N HIS A 21 -8.17 -4.58 -27.89
CA HIS A 21 -7.52 -3.69 -26.93
C HIS A 21 -6.13 -3.30 -27.40
N TYR A 22 -5.26 -4.27 -27.72
CA TYR A 22 -3.86 -4.01 -28.06
C TYR A 22 -3.65 -3.41 -29.48
N ARG A 23 -4.50 -3.78 -30.46
CA ARG A 23 -4.31 -3.36 -31.85
C ARG A 23 -5.30 -2.27 -32.32
N LEU A 24 -6.52 -2.27 -31.83
CA LEU A 24 -7.58 -1.33 -32.20
C LEU A 24 -7.78 -0.22 -31.17
N ARG A 25 -6.98 -0.19 -30.08
CA ARG A 25 -7.06 0.79 -28.99
C ARG A 25 -8.44 0.84 -28.32
N LEU A 26 -9.07 -0.33 -28.16
CA LEU A 26 -10.31 -0.42 -27.39
C LEU A 26 -10.04 0.08 -25.96
N ASP A 27 -10.98 0.87 -25.42
CA ASP A 27 -10.88 1.38 -24.05
C ASP A 27 -10.63 0.25 -23.04
N ALA A 28 -9.70 0.48 -22.12
CA ALA A 28 -9.26 -0.54 -21.15
C ALA A 28 -10.39 -1.00 -20.23
N VAL A 29 -11.26 -0.06 -19.81
CA VAL A 29 -12.40 -0.36 -18.92
C VAL A 29 -13.41 -1.23 -19.65
N ALA A 30 -13.75 -0.88 -20.89
CA ALA A 30 -14.67 -1.66 -21.72
C ALA A 30 -14.10 -3.05 -22.03
N ALA A 31 -12.81 -3.15 -22.41
CA ALA A 31 -12.14 -4.42 -22.66
C ALA A 31 -12.15 -5.32 -21.41
N PHE A 32 -11.87 -4.76 -20.25
CA PHE A 32 -11.92 -5.48 -18.97
C PHE A 32 -13.33 -6.05 -18.70
N TRP A 33 -14.38 -5.22 -18.78
CA TRP A 33 -15.73 -5.68 -18.48
C TRP A 33 -16.23 -6.73 -19.45
N ILE A 34 -15.95 -6.59 -20.76
CA ILE A 34 -16.33 -7.59 -21.76
C ILE A 34 -15.61 -8.92 -21.49
N ALA A 35 -14.27 -8.88 -21.27
CA ALA A 35 -13.49 -10.07 -20.93
C ALA A 35 -14.01 -10.73 -19.64
N TYR A 36 -14.27 -9.93 -18.59
CA TYR A 36 -14.81 -10.40 -17.31
C TYR A 36 -16.16 -11.12 -17.47
N ILE A 37 -17.09 -10.60 -18.27
CA ILE A 37 -18.37 -11.24 -18.54
C ILE A 37 -18.17 -12.56 -19.29
N LEU A 38 -17.23 -12.61 -20.24
CA LEU A 38 -16.95 -13.80 -21.05
C LEU A 38 -16.22 -14.91 -20.27
N THR A 39 -15.49 -14.57 -19.19
CA THR A 39 -14.83 -15.59 -18.36
C THR A 39 -15.82 -16.51 -17.65
N ARG A 40 -17.02 -16.05 -17.32
CA ARG A 40 -18.03 -16.87 -16.63
C ARG A 40 -18.53 -18.05 -17.50
N PRO A 41 -19.03 -17.83 -18.73
CA PRO A 41 -19.41 -18.94 -19.58
C PRO A 41 -18.22 -19.79 -20.02
N LEU A 42 -17.02 -19.21 -20.17
CA LEU A 42 -15.81 -19.97 -20.43
C LEU A 42 -15.52 -20.96 -19.30
N GLY A 43 -15.55 -20.49 -18.05
CA GLY A 43 -15.32 -21.33 -16.86
C GLY A 43 -16.34 -22.46 -16.74
N ALA A 44 -17.63 -22.16 -16.95
CA ALA A 44 -18.70 -23.18 -16.97
C ALA A 44 -18.46 -24.23 -18.06
N SER A 45 -18.19 -23.77 -19.29
CA SER A 45 -17.95 -24.70 -20.43
C SER A 45 -16.68 -25.54 -20.21
N LEU A 46 -15.65 -25.00 -19.60
CA LEU A 46 -14.42 -25.72 -19.24
C LEU A 46 -14.69 -26.77 -18.15
N GLY A 47 -15.44 -26.38 -17.11
CA GLY A 47 -15.87 -27.30 -16.05
C GLY A 47 -16.68 -28.47 -16.58
N ASP A 48 -17.67 -28.20 -17.45
CA ASP A 48 -18.49 -29.22 -18.09
C ASP A 48 -17.64 -30.11 -19.01
N TYR A 49 -16.74 -29.54 -19.79
CA TYR A 49 -15.87 -30.31 -20.69
C TYR A 49 -14.96 -31.27 -19.89
N LEU A 50 -14.44 -30.86 -18.73
CA LEU A 50 -13.61 -31.72 -17.90
C LEU A 50 -14.42 -32.77 -17.13
N SER A 51 -15.60 -32.43 -16.60
CA SER A 51 -16.38 -33.29 -15.70
C SER A 51 -17.32 -34.25 -16.38
N GLN A 52 -17.87 -33.88 -17.56
CA GLN A 52 -18.86 -34.69 -18.26
C GLN A 52 -18.29 -35.96 -18.89
N ALA A 53 -19.12 -36.98 -18.95
CA ALA A 53 -18.74 -38.28 -19.51
C ALA A 53 -18.34 -38.18 -20.99
N ARG A 54 -17.45 -39.05 -21.45
CA ARG A 54 -16.93 -39.05 -22.82
C ARG A 54 -17.99 -39.19 -23.90
N HIS A 55 -19.05 -39.95 -23.62
CA HIS A 55 -20.16 -40.11 -24.56
C HIS A 55 -20.99 -38.82 -24.73
N ALA A 56 -20.91 -37.88 -23.77
CA ALA A 56 -21.54 -36.56 -23.85
C ALA A 56 -20.60 -35.49 -24.42
N GLY A 57 -19.38 -35.88 -24.85
CA GLY A 57 -18.36 -34.96 -25.41
C GLY A 57 -17.47 -34.31 -24.38
N GLY A 58 -17.40 -34.81 -23.15
CA GLY A 58 -16.48 -34.42 -22.10
C GLY A 58 -15.26 -35.34 -21.97
N LEU A 59 -14.30 -34.99 -21.08
CA LEU A 59 -13.13 -35.81 -20.78
C LEU A 59 -13.42 -36.98 -19.82
N GLY A 60 -14.52 -36.94 -19.09
CA GLY A 60 -14.94 -38.00 -18.18
C GLY A 60 -14.16 -38.05 -16.86
N LEU A 61 -13.55 -36.96 -16.42
CA LEU A 61 -12.79 -36.91 -15.18
C LEU A 61 -13.69 -36.92 -13.92
N GLY A 62 -14.96 -36.57 -14.09
CA GLY A 62 -15.93 -36.43 -13.00
C GLY A 62 -15.73 -35.11 -12.21
N SER A 63 -16.76 -34.71 -11.47
CA SER A 63 -16.78 -33.42 -10.76
C SER A 63 -15.70 -33.33 -9.67
N THR A 64 -15.43 -34.42 -8.93
CA THR A 64 -14.47 -34.44 -7.85
C THR A 64 -13.04 -34.19 -8.34
N VAL A 65 -12.58 -34.90 -9.37
CA VAL A 65 -11.24 -34.74 -9.94
C VAL A 65 -11.09 -33.35 -10.57
N THR A 66 -12.11 -32.88 -11.28
CA THR A 66 -12.12 -31.53 -11.87
C THR A 66 -11.97 -30.44 -10.79
N SER A 67 -12.68 -30.58 -9.66
CA SER A 67 -12.58 -29.64 -8.54
C SER A 67 -11.16 -29.61 -7.92
N PHE A 68 -10.51 -30.78 -7.75
CA PHE A 68 -9.14 -30.83 -7.28
C PHE A 68 -8.14 -30.21 -8.25
N ILE A 69 -8.33 -30.36 -9.54
CA ILE A 69 -7.50 -29.72 -10.58
C ILE A 69 -7.60 -28.20 -10.46
N PHE A 70 -8.82 -27.64 -10.37
CA PHE A 70 -9.02 -26.20 -10.24
C PHE A 70 -8.48 -25.68 -8.92
N LEU A 71 -8.71 -26.37 -7.81
CA LEU A 71 -8.17 -26.00 -6.50
C LEU A 71 -6.64 -25.99 -6.51
N GLY A 72 -6.03 -27.00 -7.11
CA GLY A 72 -4.56 -27.06 -7.28
C GLY A 72 -4.03 -25.91 -8.14
N ALA A 73 -4.69 -25.58 -9.25
CA ALA A 73 -4.33 -24.46 -10.10
C ALA A 73 -4.42 -23.12 -9.35
N ILE A 74 -5.51 -22.89 -8.60
CA ILE A 74 -5.67 -21.70 -7.75
C ILE A 74 -4.55 -21.62 -6.71
N LEU A 75 -4.25 -22.73 -6.02
CA LEU A 75 -3.21 -22.78 -5.01
C LEU A 75 -1.83 -22.42 -5.60
N VAL A 76 -1.50 -22.97 -6.77
CA VAL A 76 -0.25 -22.67 -7.49
C VAL A 76 -0.16 -21.19 -7.85
N VAL A 77 -1.22 -20.63 -8.42
CA VAL A 77 -1.26 -19.21 -8.81
C VAL A 77 -1.14 -18.29 -7.58
N VAL A 78 -1.92 -18.56 -6.52
CA VAL A 78 -1.87 -17.78 -5.28
C VAL A 78 -0.49 -17.87 -4.64
N THR A 79 0.10 -19.06 -4.56
CA THR A 79 1.44 -19.24 -4.01
C THR A 79 2.49 -18.50 -4.84
N PHE A 80 2.41 -18.60 -6.17
CA PHE A 80 3.30 -17.88 -7.08
C PHE A 80 3.19 -16.37 -6.91
N LEU A 81 2.00 -15.80 -6.85
CA LEU A 81 1.76 -14.37 -6.63
C LEU A 81 2.26 -13.93 -5.25
N SER A 82 1.98 -14.72 -4.19
CA SER A 82 2.46 -14.43 -2.83
C SER A 82 3.98 -14.39 -2.71
N ILE A 83 4.67 -15.29 -3.42
CA ILE A 83 6.15 -15.35 -3.42
C ILE A 83 6.73 -14.23 -4.28
N THR A 84 6.13 -13.98 -5.44
CA THR A 84 6.71 -13.07 -6.45
C THR A 84 6.43 -11.60 -6.13
N ARG A 85 5.41 -11.29 -5.32
CA ARG A 85 4.97 -9.92 -4.93
C ARG A 85 4.90 -8.91 -6.08
N LYS A 86 4.81 -9.36 -7.31
CA LYS A 86 4.79 -8.49 -8.50
C LYS A 86 3.55 -7.61 -8.58
N ASP A 87 2.42 -8.08 -8.05
CA ASP A 87 1.16 -7.31 -8.02
C ASP A 87 1.27 -5.98 -7.27
N VAL A 88 1.96 -6.00 -6.12
CA VAL A 88 2.07 -4.82 -5.26
C VAL A 88 2.96 -3.76 -5.90
N THR A 89 3.93 -4.18 -6.70
CA THR A 89 4.88 -3.28 -7.35
C THR A 89 4.29 -2.64 -8.62
N GLU A 90 3.46 -3.35 -9.38
CA GLU A 90 2.85 -2.81 -10.61
C GLU A 90 1.67 -1.86 -10.34
N LEU A 91 0.83 -2.12 -9.32
CA LEU A 91 -0.21 -1.17 -8.93
C LEU A 91 0.39 0.15 -8.42
N ALA A 92 1.49 0.09 -7.67
CA ALA A 92 2.23 1.27 -7.24
C ALA A 92 2.90 2.01 -8.41
N ALA A 93 3.35 1.30 -9.45
CA ALA A 93 4.01 1.91 -10.61
C ALA A 93 3.04 2.57 -11.60
N HIS A 94 1.78 2.12 -11.68
CA HIS A 94 0.78 2.70 -12.61
C HIS A 94 0.05 3.92 -12.06
N HIS A 95 0.17 4.21 -10.77
CA HIS A 95 -0.33 5.41 -10.10
C HIS A 95 0.81 6.21 -9.46
N ALA A 96 2.04 6.11 -9.99
CA ALA A 96 3.10 7.00 -9.55
C ALA A 96 2.69 8.44 -9.92
N PRO A 97 2.22 9.26 -8.96
CA PRO A 97 2.14 10.69 -9.17
C PRO A 97 3.54 11.15 -9.58
N SER A 98 3.63 12.22 -10.33
CA SER A 98 4.91 12.79 -10.78
C SER A 98 5.94 13.01 -9.65
N HIS A 99 5.52 12.85 -8.38
CA HIS A 99 6.31 12.92 -7.16
C HIS A 99 5.80 11.90 -6.15
N ALA A 100 6.69 11.05 -5.62
CA ALA A 100 6.33 10.14 -4.53
C ALA A 100 5.97 10.97 -3.27
N GLN A 101 4.88 10.64 -2.59
CA GLN A 101 4.53 11.27 -1.31
C GLN A 101 5.07 10.45 -0.15
N VAL A 102 5.85 11.08 0.73
CA VAL A 102 6.48 10.46 1.89
C VAL A 102 5.92 11.06 3.17
N LEU A 103 5.34 10.21 4.02
CA LEU A 103 4.87 10.60 5.33
C LEU A 103 6.04 10.58 6.32
N VAL A 104 6.42 11.74 6.83
CA VAL A 104 7.44 11.87 7.87
C VAL A 104 6.75 11.98 9.22
N VAL A 105 6.93 10.97 10.07
CA VAL A 105 6.32 10.94 11.41
C VAL A 105 7.38 11.27 12.45
N ALA A 106 7.28 12.43 13.06
CA ALA A 106 8.24 12.88 14.06
C ALA A 106 7.56 13.82 15.06
N HIS A 107 8.06 13.82 16.29
CA HIS A 107 7.67 14.78 17.34
C HIS A 107 8.92 15.51 17.84
N ARG A 108 9.49 15.12 18.95
CA ARG A 108 10.72 15.73 19.53
C ARG A 108 11.96 15.56 18.65
N THR A 109 11.90 14.70 17.66
CA THR A 109 12.99 14.41 16.73
C THR A 109 12.81 15.07 15.36
N ALA A 110 11.78 15.91 15.19
CA ALA A 110 11.40 16.51 13.91
C ALA A 110 12.48 17.42 13.29
N ALA A 111 13.35 18.00 14.11
CA ALA A 111 14.45 18.88 13.69
C ALA A 111 15.85 18.27 13.92
N THR A 112 15.96 16.95 14.02
CA THR A 112 17.27 16.31 14.28
C THR A 112 18.08 16.14 13.01
N PRO A 113 19.43 16.27 13.06
CA PRO A 113 20.30 16.09 11.89
C PRO A 113 20.10 14.74 11.20
N ARG A 114 19.87 13.68 11.96
CA ARG A 114 19.62 12.34 11.43
C ARG A 114 18.36 12.24 10.57
N LEU A 115 17.30 12.95 10.96
CA LEU A 115 16.09 13.00 10.15
C LEU A 115 16.34 13.80 8.86
N LEU A 116 17.00 14.93 8.95
CA LEU A 116 17.33 15.76 7.78
C LEU A 116 18.25 15.02 6.80
N GLU A 117 19.25 14.27 7.30
CA GLU A 117 20.08 13.38 6.48
C GLU A 117 19.24 12.30 5.76
N ALA A 118 18.27 11.69 6.44
CA ALA A 118 17.40 10.70 5.84
C ALA A 118 16.49 11.29 4.74
N ILE A 119 15.99 12.52 4.96
CA ILE A 119 15.21 13.26 3.96
C ILE A 119 16.07 13.57 2.73
N GLN A 120 17.30 14.10 2.93
CA GLN A 120 18.23 14.39 1.84
C GLN A 120 18.61 13.12 1.06
N ALA A 121 18.88 12.03 1.76
CA ALA A 121 19.15 10.75 1.12
C ALA A 121 17.97 10.29 0.25
N ARG A 122 16.72 10.47 0.74
CA ARG A 122 15.53 10.09 -0.02
C ARG A 122 15.32 10.96 -1.26
N VAL A 123 15.59 12.26 -1.18
CA VAL A 123 15.55 13.18 -2.33
C VAL A 123 16.49 12.72 -3.45
N GLY A 124 17.67 12.19 -3.10
CA GLY A 124 18.63 11.63 -4.06
C GLY A 124 18.12 10.44 -4.86
N HIS A 125 17.01 9.80 -4.46
CA HIS A 125 16.40 8.66 -5.15
C HIS A 125 15.29 9.04 -6.13
N GLY A 126 14.98 10.33 -6.28
CA GLY A 126 13.99 10.83 -7.25
C GLY A 126 13.02 11.84 -6.67
N PRO A 127 12.15 12.42 -7.51
CA PRO A 127 11.24 13.47 -7.10
C PRO A 127 10.28 12.99 -6.01
N VAL A 128 10.20 13.76 -4.93
CA VAL A 128 9.45 13.41 -3.73
C VAL A 128 8.83 14.64 -3.10
N ARG A 129 7.65 14.50 -2.49
CA ARG A 129 7.04 15.47 -1.59
C ARG A 129 6.96 14.88 -0.20
N PHE A 130 7.22 15.69 0.80
CA PHE A 130 7.14 15.28 2.19
C PHE A 130 5.93 15.89 2.86
N HIS A 131 5.33 15.11 3.76
CA HIS A 131 4.31 15.59 4.68
C HIS A 131 4.74 15.25 6.10
N LEU A 132 4.97 16.29 6.92
CA LEU A 132 5.37 16.11 8.32
C LEU A 132 4.11 15.92 9.19
N LEU A 133 3.94 14.74 9.75
CA LEU A 133 2.94 14.44 10.76
C LEU A 133 3.57 14.53 12.15
N VAL A 134 3.06 15.43 12.97
CA VAL A 134 3.42 15.54 14.38
C VAL A 134 2.33 14.87 15.22
N PRO A 135 2.53 13.63 15.72
CA PRO A 135 1.56 12.97 16.59
C PRO A 135 1.43 13.72 17.90
N ASN A 136 0.25 13.78 18.46
CA ASN A 136 0.00 14.36 19.78
C ASN A 136 0.14 13.27 20.86
N PRO A 137 1.29 13.18 21.57
CA PRO A 137 1.50 12.11 22.55
C PRO A 137 0.69 12.38 23.81
N ALA A 138 -0.50 11.83 23.92
CA ALA A 138 -1.22 11.83 25.19
C ALA A 138 -0.71 10.72 26.12
N GLU A 139 -0.40 11.10 27.34
CA GLU A 139 -0.33 10.18 28.48
C GLU A 139 -1.73 10.10 29.12
N HIS A 140 -2.33 8.89 29.05
CA HIS A 140 -3.50 8.44 29.83
C HIS A 140 -4.86 9.20 29.72
N ALA A 141 -5.91 8.47 29.92
CA ALA A 141 -7.31 8.72 29.56
C ALA A 141 -8.04 9.88 30.27
N GLU A 142 -7.42 10.65 31.14
CA GLU A 142 -8.06 11.77 31.84
C GLU A 142 -7.26 13.06 31.67
N VAL A 143 -7.32 13.61 30.46
CA VAL A 143 -6.67 14.92 30.17
C VAL A 143 -7.73 16.00 30.14
N THR A 144 -7.54 17.05 30.92
CA THR A 144 -8.43 18.21 30.92
C THR A 144 -8.40 18.96 29.59
N ASP A 145 -9.45 19.68 29.24
CA ASP A 145 -9.51 20.45 27.98
C ASP A 145 -8.41 21.51 27.88
N GLY A 146 -7.89 21.98 29.00
CA GLY A 146 -6.75 22.90 29.05
C GLY A 146 -5.43 22.25 28.62
N GLU A 147 -5.18 21.01 29.06
CA GLU A 147 -3.97 20.25 28.71
C GLU A 147 -4.01 19.79 27.25
N ARG A 148 -5.18 19.46 26.70
CA ARG A 148 -5.33 19.15 25.26
C ARG A 148 -4.93 20.34 24.40
N ARG A 149 -5.39 21.54 24.74
CA ARG A 149 -5.02 22.76 24.01
C ARG A 149 -3.52 23.07 24.14
N HIS A 150 -2.95 22.89 25.32
CA HIS A 150 -1.51 23.14 25.52
C HIS A 150 -0.64 22.20 24.66
N ARG A 151 -0.99 20.92 24.61
CA ARG A 151 -0.24 19.92 23.81
C ARG A 151 -0.41 20.13 22.30
N HIS A 152 -1.61 20.52 21.86
CA HIS A 152 -1.78 20.87 20.46
C HIS A 152 -0.92 22.07 20.07
N GLN A 153 -0.83 23.08 20.93
CA GLN A 153 0.08 24.22 20.75
C GLN A 153 1.56 23.80 20.76
N GLU A 154 1.96 22.83 21.60
CA GLU A 154 3.31 22.27 21.56
C GLU A 154 3.58 21.58 20.22
N GLY A 155 2.63 20.79 19.71
CA GLY A 155 2.73 20.17 18.38
C GLY A 155 2.84 21.21 17.27
N GLU A 156 2.06 22.27 17.31
CA GLU A 156 2.13 23.38 16.34
C GLU A 156 3.47 24.11 16.39
N GLN A 157 4.05 24.29 17.58
CA GLN A 157 5.39 24.88 17.74
C GLN A 157 6.46 23.97 17.14
N VAL A 158 6.38 22.65 17.39
CA VAL A 158 7.29 21.67 16.80
C VAL A 158 7.18 21.70 15.28
N LEU A 159 5.97 21.74 14.75
CA LEU A 159 5.72 21.81 13.31
C LEU A 159 6.32 23.08 12.71
N ALA A 160 6.05 24.25 13.32
CA ALA A 160 6.53 25.54 12.85
C ALA A 160 8.08 25.65 12.84
N LEU A 161 8.74 24.98 13.79
CA LEU A 161 10.21 24.96 13.86
C LEU A 161 10.83 23.94 12.91
N ALA A 162 10.18 22.79 12.70
CA ALA A 162 10.74 21.71 11.90
C ALA A 162 10.49 21.88 10.41
N LEU A 163 9.34 22.45 10.02
CA LEU A 163 8.92 22.58 8.62
C LEU A 163 9.96 23.29 7.75
N PRO A 164 10.48 24.48 8.12
CA PRO A 164 11.50 25.16 7.32
C PRO A 164 12.78 24.35 7.13
N LEU A 165 13.19 23.59 8.16
CA LEU A 165 14.39 22.75 8.10
C LEU A 165 14.19 21.56 7.15
N ILE A 166 12.99 21.00 7.13
CA ILE A 166 12.64 19.91 6.22
C ILE A 166 12.51 20.44 4.79
N GLU A 167 11.93 21.60 4.59
CA GLU A 167 11.89 22.29 3.28
C GLU A 167 13.30 22.56 2.75
N GLU A 168 14.21 23.05 3.57
CA GLU A 168 15.60 23.25 3.17
C GLU A 168 16.28 21.91 2.83
N ALA A 169 16.05 20.86 3.62
CA ALA A 169 16.64 19.56 3.40
C ALA A 169 16.06 18.84 2.18
N SER A 170 14.78 19.04 1.88
CA SER A 170 14.07 18.44 0.75
C SER A 170 14.28 19.20 -0.56
N GLY A 171 14.60 20.49 -0.48
CA GLY A 171 14.68 21.38 -1.63
C GLY A 171 13.34 21.68 -2.30
N GLY A 172 12.21 21.46 -1.61
CA GLY A 172 10.87 21.67 -2.13
C GLY A 172 9.82 21.90 -1.05
N ASP A 173 8.62 22.24 -1.47
CA ASP A 173 7.51 22.48 -0.56
C ASP A 173 7.19 21.23 0.27
N THR A 174 7.08 21.42 1.58
CA THR A 174 6.73 20.39 2.54
C THR A 174 5.47 20.82 3.29
N GLU A 175 4.47 19.97 3.28
CA GLU A 175 3.27 20.18 4.08
C GLU A 175 3.44 19.55 5.46
N GLY A 176 2.63 20.00 6.42
CA GLY A 176 2.66 19.39 7.74
C GLY A 176 1.36 19.56 8.49
N SER A 177 1.11 18.61 9.39
CA SER A 177 -0.08 18.58 10.23
C SER A 177 0.23 18.08 11.64
N VAL A 178 -0.57 18.55 12.60
CA VAL A 178 -0.55 18.06 13.98
C VAL A 178 -1.77 17.18 14.18
N SER A 179 -1.55 15.93 14.56
CA SER A 179 -2.67 15.01 14.81
C SER A 179 -3.39 15.35 16.12
N THR A 180 -4.69 15.15 16.12
CA THR A 180 -5.54 15.18 17.32
C THR A 180 -5.60 13.83 18.03
N ARG A 181 -5.10 12.76 17.40
CA ARG A 181 -5.11 11.40 17.94
C ARG A 181 -4.08 11.22 19.03
N HIS A 182 -4.42 10.38 20.00
CA HIS A 182 -3.58 10.12 21.16
C HIS A 182 -2.55 9.00 20.91
N ASP A 183 -2.91 7.99 20.13
CA ASP A 183 -1.98 6.93 19.71
C ASP A 183 -1.27 7.38 18.42
N PRO A 184 0.07 7.35 18.35
CA PRO A 184 0.79 7.61 17.12
C PRO A 184 0.40 6.70 15.95
N MET A 185 -0.05 5.48 16.23
CA MET A 185 -0.52 4.56 15.20
C MET A 185 -1.84 5.05 14.59
N ASP A 186 -2.80 5.46 15.43
CA ASP A 186 -4.07 6.02 14.97
C ASP A 186 -3.85 7.30 14.14
N ALA A 187 -2.86 8.11 14.53
CA ALA A 187 -2.49 9.31 13.77
C ALA A 187 -1.93 8.97 12.38
N ILE A 188 -1.11 7.92 12.28
CA ILE A 188 -0.56 7.44 11.03
C ILE A 188 -1.67 6.85 10.16
N GLU A 189 -2.55 6.01 10.72
CA GLU A 189 -3.67 5.41 9.99
C GLU A 189 -4.63 6.49 9.46
N GLU A 190 -4.93 7.51 10.25
CA GLU A 190 -5.75 8.66 9.83
C GLU A 190 -5.08 9.41 8.66
N ALA A 191 -3.79 9.73 8.77
CA ALA A 191 -3.06 10.40 7.70
C ALA A 191 -3.02 9.58 6.41
N LEU A 192 -2.85 8.26 6.51
CA LEU A 192 -2.88 7.35 5.36
C LEU A 192 -4.28 7.20 4.75
N HIS A 193 -5.33 7.45 5.53
CA HIS A 193 -6.71 7.46 5.02
C HIS A 193 -7.03 8.75 4.27
N ASP A 194 -6.49 9.88 4.74
CA ASP A 194 -6.77 11.21 4.20
C ASP A 194 -5.85 11.58 3.01
N GLY A 195 -4.72 10.87 2.85
CA GLY A 195 -3.74 11.13 1.80
C GLY A 195 -3.14 9.87 1.18
N GLU A 196 -2.66 10.00 -0.06
CA GLU A 196 -1.95 8.92 -0.75
C GLU A 196 -0.46 8.99 -0.45
N PHE A 197 0.03 8.16 0.44
CA PHE A 197 1.45 8.04 0.76
C PHE A 197 2.04 6.73 0.22
N HIS A 198 3.31 6.80 -0.18
CA HIS A 198 4.03 5.68 -0.82
C HIS A 198 5.14 5.12 0.08
N GLU A 199 5.55 5.89 1.09
CA GLU A 199 6.64 5.57 2.01
C GLU A 199 6.44 6.31 3.34
N ILE A 200 6.93 5.74 4.43
CA ILE A 200 6.90 6.33 5.76
C ILE A 200 8.33 6.46 6.30
N ILE A 201 8.70 7.65 6.75
CA ILE A 201 9.91 7.89 7.53
C ILE A 201 9.50 8.13 8.98
N LEU A 202 9.81 7.17 9.85
CA LEU A 202 9.49 7.24 11.28
C LEU A 202 10.72 7.68 12.07
N SER A 203 10.69 8.88 12.62
CA SER A 203 11.78 9.42 13.45
C SER A 203 11.47 9.24 14.93
N THR A 204 12.34 8.55 15.66
CA THR A 204 12.16 8.23 17.07
C THR A 204 13.40 8.55 17.90
N LEU A 205 13.21 8.69 19.22
CA LEU A 205 14.28 8.71 20.18
C LEU A 205 14.89 7.30 20.38
N PRO A 206 16.12 7.17 20.92
CA PRO A 206 16.68 5.86 21.28
C PRO A 206 15.76 5.03 22.19
N ARG A 207 15.90 3.71 22.16
CA ARG A 207 15.04 2.79 22.93
C ARG A 207 15.03 3.07 24.44
N SER A 208 16.12 3.59 25.00
CA SER A 208 16.23 3.98 26.41
C SER A 208 15.23 5.06 26.80
N VAL A 209 14.76 5.88 25.86
CA VAL A 209 13.93 7.06 26.11
C VAL A 209 12.60 7.01 25.32
N SER A 210 12.54 6.24 24.22
CA SER A 210 11.40 6.24 23.33
C SER A 210 10.32 5.26 23.76
N ARG A 211 9.14 5.78 24.11
CA ARG A 211 7.94 4.97 24.32
C ARG A 211 7.41 4.35 23.02
N TRP A 212 7.61 4.98 21.89
CA TRP A 212 7.21 4.47 20.57
C TRP A 212 7.94 3.18 20.22
N LEU A 213 9.23 3.08 20.57
CA LEU A 213 10.00 1.83 20.38
C LEU A 213 9.64 0.77 21.42
N HIS A 214 9.21 1.15 22.61
CA HIS A 214 8.68 0.20 23.61
C HIS A 214 7.30 -0.35 23.19
N ALA A 215 6.46 0.48 22.56
CA ALA A 215 5.16 0.08 22.02
C ALA A 215 5.25 -0.66 20.66
N ASP A 216 6.46 -1.01 20.21
CA ASP A 216 6.73 -1.70 18.93
C ASP A 216 6.14 -0.97 17.71
N LEU A 217 6.02 0.36 17.79
CA LEU A 217 5.43 1.19 16.73
C LEU A 217 6.06 0.94 15.35
N PRO A 218 7.40 0.84 15.19
CA PRO A 218 8.01 0.59 13.89
C PRO A 218 7.51 -0.71 13.25
N ARG A 219 7.27 -1.74 14.06
CA ARG A 219 6.79 -3.03 13.58
C ARG A 219 5.31 -2.99 13.21
N ARG A 220 4.51 -2.28 13.99
CA ARG A 220 3.08 -2.06 13.68
C ARG A 220 2.93 -1.26 12.40
N VAL A 221 3.72 -0.19 12.22
CA VAL A 221 3.71 0.64 11.01
C VAL A 221 4.18 -0.16 9.79
N ALA A 222 5.20 -1.01 9.93
CA ALA A 222 5.64 -1.89 8.84
C ALA A 222 4.57 -2.90 8.39
N ALA A 223 3.62 -3.25 9.27
CA ALA A 223 2.49 -4.13 8.94
C ALA A 223 1.43 -3.46 8.06
N LEU A 224 1.46 -2.13 7.89
CA LEU A 224 0.56 -1.38 7.00
C LEU A 224 0.87 -1.60 5.50
N GLY A 225 1.98 -2.28 5.17
CA GLY A 225 2.33 -2.66 3.80
C GLY A 225 3.08 -1.60 3.00
N LEU A 226 3.39 -0.45 3.59
CA LEU A 226 4.24 0.58 2.98
C LEU A 226 5.71 0.39 3.40
N PRO A 227 6.68 0.80 2.55
CA PRO A 227 8.08 0.89 2.95
C PRO A 227 8.25 1.83 4.14
N VAL A 228 8.92 1.36 5.20
CA VAL A 228 9.15 2.14 6.43
C VAL A 228 10.63 2.29 6.70
N THR A 229 11.09 3.53 6.73
CA THR A 229 12.44 3.88 7.15
C THR A 229 12.41 4.40 8.57
N THR A 230 13.03 3.69 9.51
CA THR A 230 13.11 4.12 10.92
C THR A 230 14.42 4.86 11.17
N VAL A 231 14.31 6.12 11.60
CA VAL A 231 15.44 6.99 11.97
C VAL A 231 15.47 7.14 13.49
N VAL A 232 16.57 6.75 14.10
CA VAL A 232 16.77 6.90 15.54
C VAL A 232 17.67 8.12 15.77
N ALA A 233 17.14 9.12 16.48
CA ALA A 233 17.91 10.32 16.86
C ALA A 233 19.08 9.94 17.77
N GLN A 234 20.24 10.54 17.54
CA GLN A 234 21.37 10.38 18.49
C GLN A 234 21.07 11.19 19.76
N GLU A 235 21.31 10.55 20.91
CA GLU A 235 21.35 11.26 22.17
C GLU A 235 22.51 12.30 22.10
N ARG A 236 22.21 13.58 22.28
CA ARG A 236 23.27 14.59 22.42
C ARG A 236 24.08 14.19 23.64
N ALA A 237 25.31 13.77 23.42
CA ALA A 237 26.27 13.69 24.52
C ALA A 237 26.37 15.10 25.18
N ALA A 238 25.96 15.18 26.42
CA ALA A 238 26.04 16.41 27.25
C ALA A 238 27.46 16.75 27.55
#